data_5f08e5e9b6997ab626ed26d16ad82fd8
#
_entry.id   5f08e5e9b6997ab626ed26d16ad82fd8
#
_cell.length_a   1.000
_cell.length_b   1.000
_cell.length_c   1.000
_cell.angle_alpha   90.00
_cell.angle_beta   90.00
_cell.angle_gamma   90.00
#
_symmetry.space_group_name_H-M   'P 1'
#
loop_
_entity.id
_entity.type
_entity.pdbx_description
1 polymer ?
#
loop_
_entity_poly.entity_id
_entity_poly.type
_entity_poly.pdbx_seq_one_letter_code
_entity_poly.pdbx_strand_id
1 'polypeptide(L)'
;MTGVVTVLGGGGFLGSAIVDHLLAEGHAVRVLERPRNQPHRVFAAEEKVDWLTGDFAQLADVKKALKDASAVVHLAWSTRPKSSNDAPILDVQSNVVATLQLLEEMRSQGIQKILFASSGGTVYGPPIRTPIDEDHPNNPTTSYGITKLTVEKYLLLARDLYGLRPVILRMANPYGERQRVEGAQGVVAAFLERALAGRAIEIWGDGTVIRDFLHVDDVSRACSAALAYRGEAAIFNIGSGAGTSLNALVHLLSELLNTKLEVIHQPARNFDVKSNVLCCRRAREELKWQPSIGMAEGLGRTLAWLRAQQPV
;
A
#
# COMPACT_ATOMS: atom_id res chain seq x y z
N MET A 1 -20.97 -5.16 -9.32
CA MET A 1 -20.45 -6.51 -9.69
C MET A 1 -21.18 -7.52 -8.83
N THR A 2 -21.78 -8.53 -9.43
CA THR A 2 -22.45 -9.63 -8.73
C THR A 2 -21.42 -10.74 -8.50
N GLY A 3 -20.57 -10.66 -7.49
CA GLY A 3 -19.56 -11.66 -7.19
C GLY A 3 -18.69 -11.23 -6.03
N VAL A 4 -17.93 -12.17 -5.50
CA VAL A 4 -17.05 -11.95 -4.36
C VAL A 4 -15.79 -11.21 -4.81
N VAL A 5 -15.36 -10.18 -4.08
CA VAL A 5 -14.05 -9.55 -4.23
C VAL A 5 -13.08 -10.23 -3.26
N THR A 6 -12.08 -10.93 -3.80
CA THR A 6 -11.05 -11.59 -2.98
C THR A 6 -9.91 -10.60 -2.68
N VAL A 7 -9.62 -10.37 -1.41
CA VAL A 7 -8.55 -9.49 -0.93
C VAL A 7 -7.43 -10.33 -0.33
N LEU A 8 -6.31 -10.45 -1.04
CA LEU A 8 -5.10 -11.12 -0.56
C LEU A 8 -4.31 -10.15 0.34
N GLY A 9 -4.18 -10.49 1.62
CA GLY A 9 -3.59 -9.59 2.62
C GLY A 9 -4.59 -8.60 3.22
N GLY A 10 -5.88 -8.99 3.27
CA GLY A 10 -6.95 -8.13 3.77
C GLY A 10 -6.90 -7.85 5.28
N GLY A 11 -6.13 -8.62 6.05
CA GLY A 11 -5.92 -8.37 7.48
C GLY A 11 -4.85 -7.33 7.80
N GLY A 12 -4.06 -6.89 6.81
CA GLY A 12 -3.00 -5.91 6.98
C GLY A 12 -3.50 -4.46 7.13
N PHE A 13 -2.58 -3.51 7.28
CA PHE A 13 -2.86 -2.08 7.41
C PHE A 13 -3.75 -1.57 6.26
N LEU A 14 -3.28 -1.63 5.03
CA LEU A 14 -4.06 -1.21 3.86
C LEU A 14 -5.27 -2.12 3.63
N GLY A 15 -5.05 -3.44 3.79
CA GLY A 15 -6.07 -4.44 3.51
C GLY A 15 -7.33 -4.26 4.35
N SER A 16 -7.18 -4.03 5.66
CA SER A 16 -8.33 -3.85 6.55
C SER A 16 -9.15 -2.60 6.24
N ALA A 17 -8.50 -1.50 5.83
CA ALA A 17 -9.20 -0.28 5.44
C ALA A 17 -9.90 -0.44 4.08
N ILE A 18 -9.26 -1.15 3.13
CA ILE A 18 -9.87 -1.45 1.83
C ILE A 18 -11.07 -2.39 2.00
N VAL A 19 -10.98 -3.40 2.87
CA VAL A 19 -12.11 -4.30 3.17
C VAL A 19 -13.28 -3.51 3.74
N ASP A 20 -13.05 -2.62 4.72
CA ASP A 20 -14.11 -1.75 5.27
C ASP A 20 -14.81 -0.95 4.18
N HIS A 21 -14.04 -0.35 3.30
CA HIS A 21 -14.58 0.48 2.22
C HIS A 21 -15.41 -0.34 1.23
N LEU A 22 -14.91 -1.53 0.84
CA LEU A 22 -15.65 -2.44 -0.04
C LEU A 22 -16.95 -2.94 0.58
N LEU A 23 -16.95 -3.25 1.88
CA LEU A 23 -18.17 -3.63 2.61
C LEU A 23 -19.18 -2.48 2.66
N ALA A 24 -18.71 -1.25 2.93
CA ALA A 24 -19.57 -0.07 2.94
C ALA A 24 -20.21 0.22 1.58
N GLU A 25 -19.54 -0.16 0.47
CA GLU A 25 -20.10 -0.11 -0.88
C GLU A 25 -20.97 -1.32 -1.27
N GLY A 26 -21.20 -2.24 -0.33
CA GLY A 26 -22.07 -3.40 -0.51
C GLY A 26 -21.44 -4.57 -1.26
N HIS A 27 -20.09 -4.63 -1.37
CA HIS A 27 -19.41 -5.78 -1.94
C HIS A 27 -19.43 -6.98 -0.99
N ALA A 28 -19.59 -8.18 -1.54
CA ALA A 28 -19.23 -9.41 -0.83
C ALA A 28 -17.70 -9.54 -0.85
N VAL A 29 -17.07 -9.67 0.32
CA VAL A 29 -15.61 -9.68 0.45
C VAL A 29 -15.13 -10.99 1.04
N ARG A 30 -14.13 -11.59 0.39
CA ARG A 30 -13.34 -12.69 0.93
C ARG A 30 -11.92 -12.21 1.21
N VAL A 31 -11.39 -12.55 2.38
CA VAL A 31 -10.01 -12.25 2.78
C VAL A 31 -9.20 -13.53 2.84
N LEU A 32 -8.01 -13.53 2.22
CA LEU A 32 -6.97 -14.53 2.48
C LEU A 32 -5.85 -13.89 3.28
N GLU A 33 -5.61 -14.39 4.51
CA GLU A 33 -4.58 -13.87 5.40
C GLU A 33 -3.77 -15.00 6.04
N ARG A 34 -2.48 -14.76 6.29
CA ARG A 34 -1.60 -15.76 6.88
C ARG A 34 -1.97 -16.07 8.34
N PRO A 35 -1.88 -17.33 8.80
CA PRO A 35 -2.27 -17.73 10.15
C PRO A 35 -1.43 -17.07 11.25
N ARG A 36 -0.21 -16.61 10.92
CA ARG A 36 0.72 -15.98 11.88
C ARG A 36 0.55 -14.46 11.99
N ASN A 37 -0.22 -13.87 11.10
CA ASN A 37 -0.46 -12.42 11.12
C ASN A 37 -1.62 -12.12 12.05
N GLN A 38 -1.38 -11.31 13.07
CA GLN A 38 -2.48 -10.71 13.80
C GLN A 38 -3.15 -9.67 12.90
N PRO A 39 -4.46 -9.77 12.62
CA PRO A 39 -5.13 -8.80 11.79
C PRO A 39 -5.09 -7.42 12.44
N HIS A 40 -4.95 -6.37 11.62
CA HIS A 40 -5.00 -4.99 12.10
C HIS A 40 -6.40 -4.57 12.53
N ARG A 41 -7.42 -5.31 12.09
CA ARG A 41 -8.81 -5.21 12.50
C ARG A 41 -9.44 -6.60 12.54
N VAL A 42 -10.21 -6.87 13.57
CA VAL A 42 -11.08 -8.05 13.66
C VAL A 42 -12.45 -7.66 13.14
N PHE A 43 -12.97 -8.43 12.17
CA PHE A 43 -14.32 -8.23 11.62
C PHE A 43 -15.33 -9.01 12.44
N ALA A 44 -16.45 -8.36 12.78
CA ALA A 44 -17.55 -9.02 13.47
C ALA A 44 -18.30 -9.97 12.52
N ALA A 45 -18.99 -10.96 13.07
CA ALA A 45 -19.73 -11.94 12.27
C ALA A 45 -20.80 -11.31 11.36
N GLU A 46 -21.39 -10.21 11.81
CA GLU A 46 -22.43 -9.46 11.09
C GLU A 46 -21.90 -8.73 9.85
N GLU A 47 -20.60 -8.47 9.80
CA GLU A 47 -19.95 -7.76 8.68
C GLU A 47 -19.78 -8.65 7.43
N LYS A 48 -20.06 -9.96 7.57
CA LYS A 48 -20.10 -10.93 6.46
C LYS A 48 -18.83 -11.00 5.62
N VAL A 49 -17.67 -10.90 6.27
CA VAL A 49 -16.38 -11.15 5.64
C VAL A 49 -16.13 -12.66 5.62
N ASP A 50 -15.96 -13.23 4.44
CA ASP A 50 -15.52 -14.62 4.29
C ASP A 50 -14.00 -14.68 4.55
N TRP A 51 -13.63 -15.01 5.79
CA TRP A 51 -12.24 -15.02 6.24
C TRP A 51 -11.60 -16.39 6.06
N LEU A 52 -10.59 -16.45 5.19
CA LEU A 52 -9.76 -17.63 4.97
C LEU A 52 -8.37 -17.43 5.56
N THR A 53 -7.96 -18.37 6.41
CA THR A 53 -6.59 -18.45 6.91
C THR A 53 -5.76 -19.32 5.98
N GLY A 54 -4.70 -18.75 5.39
CA GLY A 54 -3.84 -19.44 4.42
C GLY A 54 -2.73 -18.54 3.89
N ASP A 55 -1.90 -19.06 3.03
CA ASP A 55 -0.79 -18.32 2.40
C ASP A 55 -0.99 -18.24 0.88
N PHE A 56 -0.94 -17.03 0.31
CA PHE A 56 -1.08 -16.85 -1.14
C PHE A 56 0.07 -17.49 -1.95
N ALA A 57 1.19 -17.83 -1.30
CA ALA A 57 2.25 -18.62 -1.90
C ALA A 57 1.91 -20.13 -1.99
N GLN A 58 0.79 -20.57 -1.40
CA GLN A 58 0.30 -21.94 -1.47
C GLN A 58 -0.86 -22.03 -2.45
N LEU A 59 -0.66 -22.75 -3.55
CA LEU A 59 -1.67 -22.87 -4.62
C LEU A 59 -3.02 -23.41 -4.12
N ALA A 60 -3.03 -24.31 -3.14
CA ALA A 60 -4.26 -24.85 -2.56
C ALA A 60 -5.10 -23.79 -1.85
N ASP A 61 -4.45 -22.84 -1.17
CA ASP A 61 -5.13 -21.74 -0.48
C ASP A 61 -5.60 -20.68 -1.47
N VAL A 62 -4.81 -20.42 -2.54
CA VAL A 62 -5.20 -19.54 -3.64
C VAL A 62 -6.46 -20.07 -4.35
N LYS A 63 -6.51 -21.38 -4.65
CA LYS A 63 -7.69 -22.00 -5.26
C LYS A 63 -8.96 -21.79 -4.45
N LYS A 64 -8.88 -21.98 -3.13
CA LYS A 64 -10.01 -21.72 -2.23
C LYS A 64 -10.42 -20.25 -2.21
N ALA A 65 -9.43 -19.36 -2.15
CA ALA A 65 -9.67 -17.92 -2.09
C ALA A 65 -10.30 -17.38 -3.38
N LEU A 66 -9.99 -17.97 -4.53
CA LEU A 66 -10.50 -17.54 -5.83
C LEU A 66 -11.87 -18.14 -6.20
N LYS A 67 -12.38 -19.11 -5.45
CA LYS A 67 -13.66 -19.73 -5.75
C LYS A 67 -14.79 -18.69 -5.84
N ASP A 68 -15.48 -18.64 -6.98
CA ASP A 68 -16.57 -17.68 -7.26
C ASP A 68 -16.18 -16.20 -7.20
N ALA A 69 -14.88 -15.90 -7.24
CA ALA A 69 -14.38 -14.52 -7.21
C ALA A 69 -14.65 -13.80 -8.55
N SER A 70 -15.15 -12.58 -8.49
CA SER A 70 -15.32 -11.69 -9.65
C SER A 70 -14.11 -10.78 -9.87
N ALA A 71 -13.34 -10.53 -8.83
CA ALA A 71 -12.14 -9.70 -8.86
C ALA A 71 -11.18 -10.06 -7.72
N VAL A 72 -9.90 -9.75 -7.93
CA VAL A 72 -8.83 -9.94 -6.94
C VAL A 72 -8.20 -8.58 -6.59
N VAL A 73 -8.04 -8.31 -5.30
CA VAL A 73 -7.21 -7.21 -4.77
C VAL A 73 -5.96 -7.82 -4.17
N HIS A 74 -4.82 -7.63 -4.85
CA HIS A 74 -3.56 -8.24 -4.46
C HIS A 74 -2.69 -7.24 -3.69
N LEU A 75 -2.78 -7.29 -2.36
CA LEU A 75 -1.99 -6.48 -1.41
C LEU A 75 -0.92 -7.31 -0.71
N ALA A 76 -1.08 -8.64 -0.65
CA ALA A 76 -0.15 -9.54 0.03
C ALA A 76 1.26 -9.41 -0.55
N TRP A 77 2.24 -9.15 0.31
CA TRP A 77 3.65 -9.07 -0.04
C TRP A 77 4.49 -9.50 1.15
N SER A 78 5.46 -10.39 0.93
CA SER A 78 6.17 -11.07 2.03
C SER A 78 7.37 -10.30 2.56
N THR A 79 7.89 -9.37 1.77
CA THR A 79 9.14 -8.66 2.03
C THR A 79 8.91 -7.15 2.14
N ARG A 80 9.90 -6.46 2.66
CA ARG A 80 9.98 -5.00 2.75
C ARG A 80 11.27 -4.53 2.04
N PRO A 81 11.42 -3.25 1.68
CA PRO A 81 12.60 -2.79 0.95
C PRO A 81 13.93 -3.24 1.57
N LYS A 82 14.08 -3.17 2.91
CA LYS A 82 15.29 -3.63 3.60
C LYS A 82 15.44 -5.15 3.54
N SER A 83 14.46 -5.90 4.01
CA SER A 83 14.54 -7.38 4.07
C SER A 83 14.61 -8.05 2.70
N SER A 84 14.10 -7.40 1.64
CA SER A 84 14.20 -7.91 0.27
C SER A 84 15.64 -7.92 -0.24
N ASN A 85 16.45 -6.90 0.12
CA ASN A 85 17.85 -6.84 -0.25
C ASN A 85 18.69 -7.88 0.50
N ASP A 86 18.31 -8.20 1.75
CA ASP A 86 18.99 -9.22 2.56
C ASP A 86 18.71 -10.65 2.06
N ALA A 87 17.54 -10.88 1.43
CA ALA A 87 17.11 -12.20 0.94
C ALA A 87 16.39 -12.11 -0.43
N PRO A 88 17.09 -11.75 -1.52
CA PRO A 88 16.47 -11.50 -2.83
C PRO A 88 15.85 -12.75 -3.46
N ILE A 89 16.42 -13.94 -3.24
CA ILE A 89 15.83 -15.20 -3.73
C ILE A 89 14.48 -15.45 -3.07
N LEU A 90 14.37 -15.26 -1.75
CA LEU A 90 13.11 -15.38 -1.04
C LEU A 90 12.09 -14.33 -1.52
N ASP A 91 12.52 -13.11 -1.80
CA ASP A 91 11.67 -12.04 -2.34
C ASP A 91 11.07 -12.46 -3.69
N VAL A 92 11.87 -12.99 -4.61
CA VAL A 92 11.40 -13.49 -5.91
C VAL A 92 10.45 -14.67 -5.73
N GLN A 93 10.81 -15.68 -4.94
CA GLN A 93 10.01 -16.89 -4.77
C GLN A 93 8.65 -16.60 -4.12
N SER A 94 8.65 -15.86 -3.03
CA SER A 94 7.45 -15.63 -2.23
C SER A 94 6.52 -14.54 -2.80
N ASN A 95 6.98 -13.73 -3.73
CA ASN A 95 6.19 -12.66 -4.31
C ASN A 95 6.01 -12.82 -5.83
N VAL A 96 7.08 -12.95 -6.62
CA VAL A 96 6.96 -13.03 -8.08
C VAL A 96 6.41 -14.39 -8.50
N VAL A 97 7.04 -15.49 -8.06
CA VAL A 97 6.60 -16.85 -8.42
C VAL A 97 5.18 -17.10 -7.91
N ALA A 98 4.89 -16.72 -6.67
CA ALA A 98 3.55 -16.86 -6.10
C ALA A 98 2.50 -16.04 -6.88
N THR A 99 2.83 -14.84 -7.35
CA THR A 99 1.92 -14.05 -8.18
C THR A 99 1.70 -14.69 -9.55
N LEU A 100 2.72 -15.29 -10.17
CA LEU A 100 2.54 -16.02 -11.43
C LEU A 100 1.58 -17.20 -11.26
N GLN A 101 1.70 -17.96 -10.17
CA GLN A 101 0.77 -19.03 -9.84
C GLN A 101 -0.67 -18.51 -9.61
N LEU A 102 -0.81 -17.34 -8.95
CA LEU A 102 -2.10 -16.66 -8.83
C LEU A 102 -2.70 -16.33 -10.20
N LEU A 103 -1.91 -15.79 -11.14
CA LEU A 103 -2.39 -15.43 -12.49
C LEU A 103 -2.82 -16.65 -13.29
N GLU A 104 -2.09 -17.77 -13.20
CA GLU A 104 -2.49 -19.04 -13.83
C GLU A 104 -3.82 -19.56 -13.26
N GLU A 105 -3.98 -19.49 -11.94
CA GLU A 105 -5.22 -19.92 -11.29
C GLU A 105 -6.39 -19.00 -11.63
N MET A 106 -6.19 -17.69 -11.65
CA MET A 106 -7.20 -16.73 -12.12
C MET A 106 -7.65 -17.05 -13.55
N ARG A 107 -6.70 -17.35 -14.45
CA ARG A 107 -7.00 -17.76 -15.82
C ARG A 107 -7.84 -19.04 -15.84
N SER A 108 -7.47 -20.05 -15.05
CA SER A 108 -8.18 -21.33 -15.00
C SER A 108 -9.62 -21.19 -14.50
N GLN A 109 -9.89 -20.24 -13.62
CA GLN A 109 -11.23 -19.94 -13.08
C GLN A 109 -11.96 -18.82 -13.84
N GLY A 110 -11.39 -18.28 -14.94
CA GLY A 110 -12.02 -17.23 -15.75
C GLY A 110 -12.10 -15.86 -15.10
N ILE A 111 -11.29 -15.60 -14.07
CA ILE A 111 -11.25 -14.32 -13.35
C ILE A 111 -10.35 -13.36 -14.11
N GLN A 112 -10.91 -12.28 -14.62
CA GLN A 112 -10.15 -11.31 -15.44
C GLN A 112 -9.68 -10.07 -14.66
N LYS A 113 -10.43 -9.63 -13.64
CA LYS A 113 -10.13 -8.36 -12.94
C LYS A 113 -9.16 -8.59 -11.81
N ILE A 114 -8.02 -7.84 -11.84
CA ILE A 114 -7.06 -7.78 -10.73
C ILE A 114 -6.63 -6.35 -10.49
N LEU A 115 -6.63 -5.97 -9.22
CA LEU A 115 -6.00 -4.77 -8.71
C LEU A 115 -4.72 -5.16 -8.00
N PHE A 116 -3.60 -4.55 -8.37
CA PHE A 116 -2.30 -4.82 -7.77
C PHE A 116 -1.74 -3.59 -7.06
N ALA A 117 -1.41 -3.76 -5.78
CA ALA A 117 -0.71 -2.74 -5.01
C ALA A 117 0.79 -2.73 -5.35
N SER A 118 1.20 -1.85 -6.24
CA SER A 118 2.58 -1.55 -6.55
C SER A 118 3.10 -0.38 -5.70
N SER A 119 4.32 0.09 -5.97
CA SER A 119 4.99 1.10 -5.14
C SER A 119 5.57 2.23 -5.98
N GLY A 120 4.94 3.40 -5.92
CA GLY A 120 5.49 4.64 -6.50
C GLY A 120 6.77 5.14 -5.81
N GLY A 121 7.02 4.66 -4.58
CA GLY A 121 8.24 4.98 -3.85
C GLY A 121 9.48 4.19 -4.28
N THR A 122 9.32 3.09 -5.02
CA THR A 122 10.45 2.18 -5.30
C THR A 122 10.63 1.79 -6.77
N VAL A 123 9.55 1.69 -7.57
CA VAL A 123 9.65 1.21 -8.96
C VAL A 123 10.34 2.21 -9.89
N TYR A 124 10.25 3.49 -9.59
CA TYR A 124 10.89 4.54 -10.40
C TYR A 124 12.40 4.66 -10.14
N GLY A 125 12.86 4.29 -8.93
CA GLY A 125 14.21 4.59 -8.48
C GLY A 125 14.42 6.09 -8.22
N PRO A 126 15.67 6.59 -8.29
CA PRO A 126 15.97 8.01 -8.18
C PRO A 126 15.30 8.77 -9.33
N PRO A 127 14.39 9.72 -9.06
CA PRO A 127 13.66 10.40 -10.10
C PRO A 127 14.53 11.40 -10.84
N ILE A 128 14.38 11.46 -12.16
CA ILE A 128 15.02 12.48 -13.03
C ILE A 128 14.17 13.75 -13.14
N ARG A 129 12.89 13.66 -12.78
CA ARG A 129 11.94 14.80 -12.67
C ARG A 129 10.89 14.54 -11.61
N THR A 130 10.37 15.59 -11.00
CA THR A 130 9.27 15.56 -10.04
C THR A 130 8.28 16.68 -10.36
N PRO A 131 6.96 16.46 -10.21
CA PRO A 131 6.31 15.22 -9.79
C PRO A 131 6.51 14.07 -10.81
N ILE A 132 6.59 12.83 -10.31
CA ILE A 132 6.84 11.62 -11.10
C ILE A 132 5.53 11.18 -11.76
N ASP A 133 5.46 11.16 -13.08
CA ASP A 133 4.33 10.60 -13.83
C ASP A 133 4.52 9.10 -14.14
N GLU A 134 3.47 8.44 -14.64
CA GLU A 134 3.51 7.00 -14.94
C GLU A 134 4.44 6.65 -16.12
N ASP A 135 4.78 7.62 -16.95
CA ASP A 135 5.67 7.48 -18.12
C ASP A 135 7.15 7.73 -17.78
N HIS A 136 7.44 8.06 -16.51
CA HIS A 136 8.80 8.18 -16.00
C HIS A 136 9.55 6.83 -16.11
N PRO A 137 10.85 6.82 -16.44
CA PRO A 137 11.66 5.61 -16.45
C PRO A 137 11.56 4.81 -15.14
N ASN A 138 11.59 3.48 -15.26
CA ASN A 138 11.54 2.57 -14.11
C ASN A 138 12.93 1.99 -13.87
N ASN A 139 13.65 2.52 -12.87
CA ASN A 139 15.01 2.12 -12.50
C ASN A 139 15.09 1.79 -10.99
N PRO A 140 14.39 0.75 -10.51
CA PRO A 140 14.36 0.40 -9.09
C PRO A 140 15.76 0.04 -8.59
N THR A 141 16.09 0.49 -7.37
CA THR A 141 17.39 0.29 -6.72
C THR A 141 17.34 -0.70 -5.55
N THR A 142 16.21 -1.36 -5.34
CA THR A 142 16.01 -2.37 -4.30
C THR A 142 15.38 -3.63 -4.90
N SER A 143 15.65 -4.80 -4.31
CA SER A 143 14.99 -6.06 -4.70
C SER A 143 13.47 -5.91 -4.68
N TYR A 144 12.92 -5.30 -3.64
CA TYR A 144 11.49 -5.00 -3.53
C TYR A 144 10.94 -4.22 -4.74
N GLY A 145 11.62 -3.16 -5.15
CA GLY A 145 11.22 -2.38 -6.32
C GLY A 145 11.32 -3.16 -7.64
N ILE A 146 12.38 -3.98 -7.77
CA ILE A 146 12.59 -4.87 -8.93
C ILE A 146 11.47 -5.91 -9.01
N THR A 147 11.15 -6.59 -7.92
CA THR A 147 10.10 -7.62 -7.89
C THR A 147 8.71 -7.03 -8.09
N LYS A 148 8.42 -5.84 -7.53
CA LYS A 148 7.16 -5.11 -7.83
C LYS A 148 7.04 -4.79 -9.32
N LEU A 149 8.08 -4.22 -9.92
CA LEU A 149 8.10 -3.91 -11.35
C LEU A 149 8.00 -5.17 -12.22
N THR A 150 8.65 -6.26 -11.83
CA THR A 150 8.55 -7.56 -12.51
C THR A 150 7.10 -8.04 -12.55
N VAL A 151 6.39 -7.98 -11.43
CA VAL A 151 4.96 -8.35 -11.37
C VAL A 151 4.11 -7.41 -12.25
N GLU A 152 4.37 -6.10 -12.25
CA GLU A 152 3.69 -5.18 -13.17
C GLU A 152 3.83 -5.63 -14.63
N LYS A 153 5.04 -6.02 -15.06
CA LYS A 153 5.30 -6.48 -16.42
C LYS A 153 4.55 -7.78 -16.74
N TYR A 154 4.51 -8.73 -15.82
CA TYR A 154 3.75 -9.97 -16.01
C TYR A 154 2.23 -9.72 -16.04
N LEU A 155 1.71 -8.77 -15.28
CA LEU A 155 0.31 -8.37 -15.34
C LEU A 155 -0.07 -7.79 -16.72
N LEU A 156 0.80 -6.95 -17.28
CA LEU A 156 0.62 -6.39 -18.63
C LEU A 156 0.73 -7.48 -19.70
N LEU A 157 1.70 -8.40 -19.57
CA LEU A 157 1.82 -9.55 -20.46
C LEU A 157 0.56 -10.43 -20.42
N ALA A 158 0.02 -10.70 -19.22
CA ALA A 158 -1.19 -11.48 -19.07
C ALA A 158 -2.44 -10.78 -19.64
N ARG A 159 -2.48 -9.43 -19.61
CA ARG A 159 -3.49 -8.63 -20.31
C ARG A 159 -3.44 -8.92 -21.81
N ASP A 160 -2.25 -8.82 -22.41
CA ASP A 160 -2.06 -8.91 -23.85
C ASP A 160 -2.25 -10.34 -24.38
N LEU A 161 -1.88 -11.37 -23.59
CA LEU A 161 -1.98 -12.77 -23.99
C LEU A 161 -3.32 -13.41 -23.64
N TYR A 162 -3.95 -13.05 -22.53
CA TYR A 162 -5.06 -13.79 -21.94
C TYR A 162 -6.29 -12.94 -21.63
N GLY A 163 -6.27 -11.65 -21.97
CA GLY A 163 -7.39 -10.74 -21.71
C GLY A 163 -7.59 -10.41 -20.23
N LEU A 164 -6.54 -10.55 -19.39
CA LEU A 164 -6.58 -10.06 -18.02
C LEU A 164 -6.83 -8.56 -18.02
N ARG A 165 -7.51 -8.04 -17.01
CA ARG A 165 -7.79 -6.61 -16.83
C ARG A 165 -7.10 -6.10 -15.56
N PRO A 166 -5.78 -5.95 -15.58
CA PRO A 166 -5.06 -5.46 -14.42
C PRO A 166 -5.27 -3.96 -14.24
N VAL A 167 -5.37 -3.52 -12.98
CA VAL A 167 -5.17 -2.14 -12.57
C VAL A 167 -4.07 -2.12 -11.53
N ILE A 168 -2.99 -1.43 -11.85
CA ILE A 168 -1.77 -1.37 -11.07
C ILE A 168 -1.72 0.00 -10.39
N LEU A 169 -1.77 0.02 -9.07
CA LEU A 169 -1.70 1.24 -8.28
C LEU A 169 -0.28 1.41 -7.73
N ARG A 170 0.49 2.33 -8.28
CA ARG A 170 1.79 2.75 -7.76
C ARG A 170 1.56 3.75 -6.62
N MET A 171 1.47 3.22 -5.42
CA MET A 171 1.13 4.00 -4.23
C MET A 171 2.35 4.78 -3.73
N ALA A 172 2.11 6.00 -3.25
CA ALA A 172 3.09 6.82 -2.53
C ALA A 172 3.37 6.23 -1.13
N ASN A 173 3.46 7.06 -0.07
CA ASN A 173 3.70 6.57 1.29
C ASN A 173 2.39 6.59 2.09
N PRO A 174 1.66 5.45 2.17
CA PRO A 174 0.42 5.39 2.93
C PRO A 174 0.67 5.55 4.43
N TYR A 175 -0.21 6.29 5.09
CA TYR A 175 -0.26 6.42 6.54
C TYR A 175 -1.71 6.50 7.04
N GLY A 176 -1.92 6.36 8.33
CA GLY A 176 -3.25 6.47 8.91
C GLY A 176 -3.50 5.48 10.03
N GLU A 177 -4.75 5.37 10.41
CA GLU A 177 -5.25 4.49 11.45
C GLU A 177 -4.86 3.03 11.18
N ARG A 178 -4.59 2.25 12.21
CA ARG A 178 -4.17 0.83 12.16
C ARG A 178 -2.76 0.59 11.62
N GLN A 179 -1.98 1.64 11.27
CA GLN A 179 -0.58 1.44 10.91
C GLN A 179 0.22 1.11 12.17
N ARG A 180 0.72 -0.13 12.27
CA ARG A 180 1.57 -0.56 13.38
C ARG A 180 3.00 -0.07 13.21
N VAL A 181 3.62 0.33 14.29
CA VAL A 181 5.02 0.79 14.31
C VAL A 181 6.00 -0.38 14.26
N GLU A 182 5.52 -1.58 14.55
CA GLU A 182 6.33 -2.80 14.55
C GLU A 182 6.99 -3.05 13.19
N GLY A 183 8.31 -3.13 13.18
CA GLY A 183 9.11 -3.45 12.00
C GLY A 183 9.58 -2.26 11.18
N ALA A 184 9.70 -1.07 11.79
CA ALA A 184 10.33 0.13 11.19
C ALA A 184 9.72 0.57 9.84
N GLN A 185 8.43 0.40 9.63
CA GLN A 185 7.70 0.93 8.49
C GLN A 185 6.71 2.01 8.91
N GLY A 186 6.65 3.07 8.08
CA GLY A 186 5.74 4.19 8.29
C GLY A 186 6.32 5.25 9.21
N VAL A 187 7.05 6.22 8.64
CA VAL A 187 7.67 7.31 9.39
C VAL A 187 6.63 8.11 10.19
N VAL A 188 5.40 8.28 9.66
CA VAL A 188 4.31 8.99 10.35
C VAL A 188 3.93 8.28 11.65
N ALA A 189 3.66 6.97 11.57
CA ALA A 189 3.31 6.18 12.76
C ALA A 189 4.45 6.14 13.77
N ALA A 190 5.70 5.97 13.31
CA ALA A 190 6.89 5.95 14.17
C ALA A 190 7.11 7.30 14.88
N PHE A 191 6.92 8.41 14.19
CA PHE A 191 7.09 9.74 14.79
C PHE A 191 5.95 10.03 15.80
N LEU A 192 4.71 9.70 15.47
CA LEU A 192 3.59 9.85 16.39
C LEU A 192 3.78 9.00 17.66
N GLU A 193 4.17 7.74 17.53
CA GLU A 193 4.39 6.86 18.67
C GLU A 193 5.51 7.36 19.58
N ARG A 194 6.64 7.81 18.99
CA ARG A 194 7.75 8.39 19.78
C ARG A 194 7.32 9.68 20.48
N ALA A 195 6.61 10.56 19.77
CA ALA A 195 6.11 11.81 20.33
C ALA A 195 5.13 11.59 21.49
N LEU A 196 4.19 10.63 21.36
CA LEU A 196 3.26 10.26 22.44
C LEU A 196 3.97 9.64 23.65
N ALA A 197 5.07 8.91 23.42
CA ALA A 197 5.89 8.34 24.48
C ALA A 197 6.90 9.32 25.10
N GLY A 198 6.91 10.60 24.69
CA GLY A 198 7.88 11.60 25.14
C GLY A 198 9.33 11.30 24.73
N ARG A 199 9.53 10.47 23.69
CA ARG A 199 10.85 10.08 23.19
C ARG A 199 11.27 10.94 22.01
N ALA A 200 12.57 11.24 21.92
CA ALA A 200 13.13 11.99 20.80
C ALA A 200 12.84 11.32 19.45
N ILE A 201 12.52 12.13 18.44
CA ILE A 201 12.33 11.70 17.06
C ILE A 201 13.69 11.55 16.39
N GLU A 202 14.00 10.38 15.86
CA GLU A 202 15.23 10.13 15.13
C GLU A 202 15.03 10.36 13.63
N ILE A 203 15.83 11.25 13.06
CA ILE A 203 15.87 11.57 11.63
C ILE A 203 17.22 11.17 11.06
N TRP A 204 17.22 10.34 10.02
CA TRP A 204 18.42 10.00 9.27
C TRP A 204 18.71 11.11 8.24
N GLY A 205 19.85 11.77 8.35
CA GLY A 205 20.20 12.96 7.59
C GLY A 205 19.70 14.25 8.24
N ASP A 206 19.58 15.31 7.43
CA ASP A 206 19.19 16.66 7.85
C ASP A 206 17.66 16.90 7.89
N GLY A 207 16.87 15.89 7.58
CA GLY A 207 15.40 15.97 7.56
C GLY A 207 14.80 16.68 6.34
N THR A 208 15.60 17.04 5.35
CA THR A 208 15.13 17.70 4.11
C THR A 208 14.56 16.70 3.08
N VAL A 209 14.69 15.41 3.32
CA VAL A 209 14.12 14.35 2.47
C VAL A 209 12.61 14.52 2.35
N ILE A 210 12.11 14.59 1.10
CA ILE A 210 10.70 14.84 0.78
C ILE A 210 10.01 13.54 0.40
N ARG A 211 8.82 13.31 0.99
CA ARG A 211 7.94 12.18 0.66
C ARG A 211 6.52 12.67 0.39
N ASP A 212 5.85 11.94 -0.48
CA ASP A 212 4.42 12.08 -0.73
C ASP A 212 3.68 11.16 0.24
N PHE A 213 2.98 11.73 1.22
CA PHE A 213 2.20 10.97 2.19
C PHE A 213 0.72 10.98 1.81
N LEU A 214 0.10 9.79 1.82
CA LEU A 214 -1.29 9.62 1.45
C LEU A 214 -2.05 8.90 2.57
N HIS A 215 -3.19 9.46 2.97
CA HIS A 215 -4.02 8.86 4.00
C HIS A 215 -4.63 7.53 3.53
N VAL A 216 -4.75 6.56 4.43
CA VAL A 216 -5.21 5.19 4.12
C VAL A 216 -6.63 5.15 3.54
N ASP A 217 -7.52 6.05 3.95
CA ASP A 217 -8.87 6.14 3.37
C ASP A 217 -8.84 6.61 1.92
N ASP A 218 -7.93 7.52 1.56
CA ASP A 218 -7.74 7.91 0.17
C ASP A 218 -7.23 6.75 -0.68
N VAL A 219 -6.35 5.89 -0.12
CA VAL A 219 -5.93 4.64 -0.75
C VAL A 219 -7.11 3.71 -0.97
N SER A 220 -7.98 3.55 0.05
CA SER A 220 -9.16 2.68 -0.04
C SER A 220 -10.13 3.15 -1.13
N ARG A 221 -10.39 4.46 -1.21
CA ARG A 221 -11.20 5.05 -2.29
C ARG A 221 -10.56 4.86 -3.68
N ALA A 222 -9.22 4.95 -3.79
CA ALA A 222 -8.52 4.68 -5.04
C ALA A 222 -8.68 3.22 -5.46
N CYS A 223 -8.61 2.28 -4.52
CA CYS A 223 -8.83 0.85 -4.78
C CYS A 223 -10.25 0.57 -5.29
N SER A 224 -11.26 1.17 -4.69
CA SER A 224 -12.64 1.05 -5.15
C SER A 224 -12.84 1.62 -6.56
N ALA A 225 -12.35 2.83 -6.82
CA ALA A 225 -12.38 3.43 -8.14
C ALA A 225 -11.67 2.56 -9.20
N ALA A 226 -10.54 1.96 -8.84
CA ALA A 226 -9.79 1.04 -9.70
C ALA A 226 -10.54 -0.27 -9.99
N LEU A 227 -11.27 -0.81 -9.02
CA LEU A 227 -12.12 -1.99 -9.23
C LEU A 227 -13.29 -1.69 -10.18
N ALA A 228 -13.87 -0.50 -10.10
CA ALA A 228 -14.93 -0.05 -10.98
C ALA A 228 -14.45 0.32 -12.38
N TYR A 229 -13.16 0.62 -12.56
CA TYR A 229 -12.57 1.11 -13.82
C TYR A 229 -12.68 0.10 -14.96
N ARG A 230 -13.02 0.61 -16.17
CA ARG A 230 -13.23 -0.18 -17.39
C ARG A 230 -12.43 0.34 -18.61
N GLY A 231 -11.63 1.40 -18.42
CA GLY A 231 -10.81 1.98 -19.50
C GLY A 231 -9.56 1.15 -19.81
N GLU A 232 -8.71 1.68 -20.67
CA GLU A 232 -7.55 1.00 -21.24
C GLU A 232 -6.26 1.14 -20.41
N ALA A 233 -6.14 2.22 -19.63
CA ALA A 233 -4.94 2.43 -18.84
C ALA A 233 -4.84 1.41 -17.70
N ALA A 234 -3.66 0.80 -17.57
CA ALA A 234 -3.44 -0.23 -16.55
C ALA A 234 -2.65 0.29 -15.34
N ILE A 235 -1.92 1.41 -15.44
CA ILE A 235 -1.01 1.89 -14.40
C ILE A 235 -1.44 3.29 -13.96
N PHE A 236 -1.56 3.47 -12.64
CA PHE A 236 -1.94 4.73 -12.02
C PHE A 236 -1.05 5.05 -10.81
N ASN A 237 -0.55 6.26 -10.75
CA ASN A 237 0.04 6.81 -9.54
C ASN A 237 -1.05 7.21 -8.56
N ILE A 238 -0.89 6.79 -7.30
CA ILE A 238 -1.80 7.06 -6.20
C ILE A 238 -1.00 7.72 -5.08
N GLY A 239 -1.13 9.02 -4.95
CA GLY A 239 -0.43 9.87 -3.98
C GLY A 239 -1.22 11.13 -3.66
N SER A 240 -0.72 11.93 -2.74
CA SER A 240 -1.31 13.24 -2.46
C SER A 240 -0.94 14.28 -3.53
N GLY A 241 0.13 14.04 -4.27
CA GLY A 241 0.71 15.02 -5.20
C GLY A 241 1.45 16.15 -4.49
N ALA A 242 1.54 16.11 -3.18
CA ALA A 242 2.22 17.11 -2.34
C ALA A 242 3.41 16.48 -1.60
N GLY A 243 4.54 17.15 -1.65
CA GLY A 243 5.75 16.72 -0.96
C GLY A 243 5.82 17.32 0.45
N THR A 244 6.07 16.46 1.45
CA THR A 244 6.31 16.88 2.84
C THR A 244 7.69 16.41 3.26
N SER A 245 8.55 17.33 3.75
CA SER A 245 9.84 16.96 4.33
C SER A 245 9.67 16.36 5.72
N LEU A 246 10.67 15.59 6.20
CA LEU A 246 10.63 15.07 7.56
C LEU A 246 10.63 16.19 8.61
N ASN A 247 11.33 17.30 8.35
CA ASN A 247 11.29 18.47 9.22
C ASN A 247 9.89 19.12 9.26
N ALA A 248 9.21 19.24 8.10
CA ALA A 248 7.85 19.74 8.05
C ALA A 248 6.87 18.79 8.76
N LEU A 249 7.07 17.48 8.65
CA LEU A 249 6.27 16.49 9.38
C LEU A 249 6.44 16.66 10.90
N VAL A 250 7.67 16.84 11.41
CA VAL A 250 7.91 17.09 12.84
C VAL A 250 7.24 18.40 13.29
N HIS A 251 7.29 19.44 12.48
CA HIS A 251 6.63 20.71 12.78
C HIS A 251 5.11 20.52 12.93
N LEU A 252 4.46 19.86 11.95
CA LEU A 252 3.03 19.54 12.01
C LEU A 252 2.67 18.71 13.26
N LEU A 253 3.50 17.75 13.63
CA LEU A 253 3.29 16.96 14.85
C LEU A 253 3.46 17.79 16.12
N SER A 254 4.41 18.72 16.15
CA SER A 254 4.62 19.64 17.28
C SER A 254 3.41 20.56 17.47
N GLU A 255 2.86 21.09 16.40
CA GLU A 255 1.63 21.90 16.42
C GLU A 255 0.43 21.06 16.89
N LEU A 256 0.23 19.86 16.31
CA LEU A 256 -0.88 18.96 16.64
C LEU A 256 -0.87 18.54 18.13
N LEU A 257 0.31 18.29 18.68
CA LEU A 257 0.47 17.87 20.07
C LEU A 257 0.62 19.06 21.04
N ASN A 258 0.70 20.28 20.52
CA ASN A 258 0.96 21.50 21.26
C ASN A 258 2.21 21.37 22.18
N THR A 259 3.28 20.76 21.66
CA THR A 259 4.51 20.52 22.40
C THR A 259 5.73 20.58 21.49
N LYS A 260 6.86 21.03 22.03
CA LYS A 260 8.13 20.99 21.29
C LYS A 260 8.68 19.57 21.31
N LEU A 261 8.86 18.98 20.14
CA LEU A 261 9.41 17.64 19.99
C LEU A 261 10.94 17.71 19.91
N GLU A 262 11.60 16.84 20.66
CA GLU A 262 13.04 16.65 20.55
C GLU A 262 13.38 15.86 19.27
N VAL A 263 14.40 16.32 18.54
CA VAL A 263 14.87 15.68 17.31
C VAL A 263 16.35 15.34 17.43
N ILE A 264 16.69 14.09 17.10
CA ILE A 264 18.06 13.60 17.03
C ILE A 264 18.37 13.25 15.58
N HIS A 265 19.40 13.89 15.01
CA HIS A 265 19.86 13.62 13.66
C HIS A 265 20.91 12.51 13.66
N GLN A 266 20.66 11.47 12.86
CA GLN A 266 21.59 10.36 12.61
C GLN A 266 22.32 10.58 11.27
N PRO A 267 23.47 9.94 11.02
CA PRO A 267 24.13 10.01 9.72
C PRO A 267 23.20 9.68 8.56
N ALA A 268 23.30 10.43 7.45
CA ALA A 268 22.47 10.22 6.27
C ALA A 268 22.70 8.81 5.66
N ARG A 269 21.67 8.25 5.06
CA ARG A 269 21.75 6.97 4.33
C ARG A 269 22.03 7.25 2.85
N ASN A 270 23.07 6.65 2.29
CA ASN A 270 23.54 6.92 0.93
C ASN A 270 22.54 6.50 -0.18
N PHE A 271 21.53 5.70 0.14
CA PHE A 271 20.52 5.19 -0.80
C PHE A 271 19.17 5.92 -0.72
N ASP A 272 19.04 6.92 0.15
CA ASP A 272 17.78 7.66 0.27
C ASP A 272 17.57 8.61 -0.91
N VAL A 273 16.45 8.41 -1.61
CA VAL A 273 16.00 9.33 -2.67
C VAL A 273 15.60 10.65 -2.03
N LYS A 274 16.18 11.76 -2.49
CA LYS A 274 15.96 13.09 -1.91
C LYS A 274 14.51 13.56 -1.97
N SER A 275 13.83 13.29 -3.07
CA SER A 275 12.43 13.67 -3.26
C SER A 275 11.67 12.60 -4.03
N ASN A 276 10.50 12.20 -3.52
CA ASN A 276 9.59 11.32 -4.22
C ASN A 276 8.16 11.88 -4.04
N VAL A 277 7.63 12.48 -5.12
CA VAL A 277 6.27 13.04 -5.18
C VAL A 277 5.65 12.58 -6.48
N LEU A 278 4.45 12.02 -6.44
CA LEU A 278 3.78 11.43 -7.59
C LEU A 278 2.86 12.45 -8.30
N CYS A 279 2.82 12.39 -9.61
CA CYS A 279 1.81 13.05 -10.41
C CYS A 279 0.59 12.13 -10.54
N CYS A 280 -0.55 12.52 -9.94
CA CYS A 280 -1.77 11.72 -9.94
C CYS A 280 -2.80 12.19 -11.00
N ARG A 281 -2.34 12.88 -12.06
CA ARG A 281 -3.21 13.41 -13.12
C ARG A 281 -4.01 12.30 -13.79
N ARG A 282 -3.38 11.18 -14.17
CA ARG A 282 -4.05 10.04 -14.81
C ARG A 282 -5.15 9.45 -13.92
N ALA A 283 -4.89 9.30 -12.62
CA ALA A 283 -5.90 8.82 -11.68
C ALA A 283 -7.10 9.78 -11.58
N ARG A 284 -6.86 11.08 -11.59
CA ARG A 284 -7.92 12.09 -11.60
C ARG A 284 -8.77 12.03 -12.87
N GLU A 285 -8.10 11.95 -14.02
CA GLU A 285 -8.77 11.98 -15.33
C GLU A 285 -9.53 10.69 -15.64
N GLU A 286 -8.99 9.53 -15.31
CA GLU A 286 -9.57 8.24 -15.70
C GLU A 286 -10.28 7.51 -14.58
N LEU A 287 -9.71 7.44 -13.36
CA LEU A 287 -10.39 6.82 -12.21
C LEU A 287 -11.41 7.77 -11.55
N LYS A 288 -11.43 9.06 -11.92
CA LYS A 288 -12.22 10.11 -11.24
C LYS A 288 -11.88 10.19 -9.75
N TRP A 289 -10.64 9.88 -9.41
CA TRP A 289 -10.13 9.86 -8.04
C TRP A 289 -9.13 10.99 -7.82
N GLN A 290 -9.21 11.58 -6.65
CA GLN A 290 -8.19 12.49 -6.12
C GLN A 290 -8.12 12.35 -4.59
N PRO A 291 -6.96 12.68 -3.97
CA PRO A 291 -6.84 12.71 -2.53
C PRO A 291 -7.77 13.80 -1.96
N SER A 292 -8.38 13.54 -0.82
CA SER A 292 -9.28 14.48 -0.14
C SER A 292 -8.87 14.78 1.29
N ILE A 293 -8.02 13.95 1.89
CA ILE A 293 -7.59 14.09 3.29
C ILE A 293 -6.23 14.77 3.31
N GLY A 294 -6.21 16.00 3.80
CA GLY A 294 -4.97 16.78 3.99
C GLY A 294 -4.10 16.22 5.10
N MET A 295 -2.79 16.57 5.08
CA MET A 295 -1.82 16.02 6.03
C MET A 295 -2.20 16.32 7.49
N ALA A 296 -2.61 17.54 7.81
CA ALA A 296 -3.01 17.93 9.18
C ALA A 296 -4.23 17.13 9.67
N GLU A 297 -5.27 16.99 8.83
CA GLU A 297 -6.45 16.18 9.14
C GLU A 297 -6.09 14.73 9.37
N GLY A 298 -5.33 14.11 8.44
CA GLY A 298 -4.94 12.71 8.53
C GLY A 298 -4.07 12.42 9.75
N LEU A 299 -3.15 13.34 10.12
CA LEU A 299 -2.39 13.23 11.37
C LEU A 299 -3.28 13.29 12.60
N GLY A 300 -4.27 14.20 12.62
CA GLY A 300 -5.25 14.31 13.71
C GLY A 300 -6.06 13.03 13.89
N ARG A 301 -6.55 12.43 12.79
CA ARG A 301 -7.28 11.16 12.80
C ARG A 301 -6.41 10.00 13.29
N THR A 302 -5.17 9.90 12.80
CA THR A 302 -4.21 8.88 13.22
C THR A 302 -3.87 9.00 14.71
N LEU A 303 -3.67 10.22 15.21
CA LEU A 303 -3.43 10.50 16.62
C LEU A 303 -4.62 10.09 17.50
N ALA A 304 -5.84 10.44 17.10
CA ALA A 304 -7.04 10.07 17.82
C ALA A 304 -7.18 8.54 17.93
N TRP A 305 -6.91 7.83 16.84
CA TRP A 305 -6.91 6.37 16.83
C TRP A 305 -5.84 5.79 17.77
N LEU A 306 -4.59 6.29 17.72
CA LEU A 306 -3.51 5.82 18.59
C LEU A 306 -3.83 6.02 20.06
N ARG A 307 -4.40 7.15 20.45
CA ARG A 307 -4.84 7.43 21.82
C ARG A 307 -5.91 6.45 22.29
N ALA A 308 -6.84 6.08 21.42
CA ALA A 308 -7.90 5.13 21.74
C ALA A 308 -7.40 3.67 21.92
N GLN A 309 -6.17 3.35 21.42
CA GLN A 309 -5.54 2.04 21.60
C GLN A 309 -4.69 1.94 22.89
N GLN A 310 -4.39 3.05 23.54
CA GLN A 310 -3.63 3.01 24.79
C GLN A 310 -4.58 2.56 25.91
N PRO A 311 -4.22 1.52 26.68
CA PRO A 311 -5.01 1.17 27.86
C PRO A 311 -5.02 2.35 28.85
N VAL A 312 -6.21 2.65 29.36
CA VAL A 312 -6.43 3.64 30.43
C VAL A 312 -5.69 3.22 31.69
#